data_dba9eef82d9fdf4c8fac1454b7ae56c9
#
_entry.id   dba9eef82d9fdf4c8fac1454b7ae56c9
#
_cell.length_a   1.000
_cell.length_b   1.000
_cell.length_c   1.000
_cell.angle_alpha   90.00
_cell.angle_beta   90.00
_cell.angle_gamma   90.00
#
_symmetry.space_group_name_H-M   'P 1'
#
loop_
_entity.id
_entity.type
_entity.pdbx_description
1 polymer ?
#
loop_
_entity_poly.entity_id
_entity_poly.type
_entity_poly.pdbx_seq_one_letter_code
_entity_poly.pdbx_strand_id
1 'polypeptide(L)'
;MKTIVKILCMTVLLGTVLTFSACDDDDNDMPIAMTYEQEDQMARPAINTVFVSTGEKDLFNTTTPAQQGPAFATKFKDRLLALNPGYTTNLLGLDATTFTSVLATDVLTASLTAPTTFYDGTNVLTGRKLDDDVITVELILLFGGPDAMSNPGLTDDHVDANDKPFLNSFPYLAAAH
;
A
#
# COMPACT_ATOMS: atom_id res chain seq x y z
N MET A 1 52.50 5.40 53.33
CA MET A 1 51.21 4.91 52.81
C MET A 1 50.34 5.95 52.14
N LYS A 2 50.18 7.18 52.66
CA LYS A 2 49.31 8.19 52.01
C LYS A 2 49.79 8.70 50.64
N THR A 3 51.10 8.71 50.39
CA THR A 3 51.67 9.21 49.12
C THR A 3 51.55 8.21 47.97
N ILE A 4 51.68 6.91 48.24
CA ILE A 4 51.57 5.83 47.25
C ILE A 4 50.11 5.74 46.78
N VAL A 5 49.13 5.88 47.63
CA VAL A 5 47.71 5.85 47.29
C VAL A 5 47.33 7.06 46.38
N LYS A 6 47.91 8.24 46.58
CA LYS A 6 47.67 9.41 45.73
C LYS A 6 48.27 9.23 44.33
N ILE A 7 49.44 8.62 44.19
CA ILE A 7 50.07 8.35 42.91
C ILE A 7 49.29 7.27 42.17
N LEU A 8 48.80 6.23 42.87
CA LEU A 8 47.98 5.17 42.25
C LEU A 8 46.62 5.71 41.75
N CYS A 9 45.96 6.58 42.52
CA CYS A 9 44.71 7.22 42.09
C CYS A 9 44.93 8.17 40.90
N MET A 10 46.08 8.85 40.82
CA MET A 10 46.36 9.77 39.70
C MET A 10 46.71 9.02 38.41
N THR A 11 47.35 7.85 38.51
CA THR A 11 47.60 6.99 37.33
C THR A 11 46.36 6.29 36.82
N VAL A 12 45.42 5.91 37.67
CA VAL A 12 44.13 5.34 37.25
C VAL A 12 43.24 6.40 36.61
N LEU A 13 43.29 7.63 37.09
CA LEU A 13 42.51 8.76 36.47
C LEU A 13 43.08 9.13 35.09
N LEU A 14 44.39 9.04 34.89
CA LEU A 14 45.02 9.35 33.59
C LEU A 14 44.81 8.24 32.57
N GLY A 15 44.63 6.98 33.01
CA GLY A 15 44.41 5.81 32.15
C GLY A 15 42.97 5.74 31.62
N THR A 16 42.00 6.35 32.28
CA THR A 16 40.58 6.34 31.84
C THR A 16 40.20 7.45 30.84
N VAL A 17 41.08 8.40 30.59
CA VAL A 17 40.81 9.50 29.62
C VAL A 17 41.24 9.11 28.20
N LEU A 18 41.97 8.02 28.01
CA LEU A 18 42.50 7.63 26.68
C LEU A 18 41.67 6.59 25.94
N THR A 19 40.48 6.23 26.41
CA THR A 19 39.64 5.23 25.72
C THR A 19 38.33 5.81 25.12
N PHE A 20 38.18 7.11 25.05
CA PHE A 20 37.02 7.75 24.37
C PHE A 20 37.43 8.52 23.11
N SER A 21 38.46 8.09 22.44
CA SER A 21 38.85 8.67 21.17
C SER A 21 38.83 7.60 20.11
N ALA A 22 37.65 7.05 19.83
CA ALA A 22 37.43 6.23 18.67
C ALA A 22 35.95 6.20 18.35
N CYS A 23 35.52 7.22 17.66
CA CYS A 23 34.47 7.28 16.66
C CYS A 23 34.43 8.74 16.21
N ASP A 24 35.46 9.13 15.50
CA ASP A 24 35.33 10.19 14.51
C ASP A 24 34.85 9.46 13.27
N ASP A 25 33.58 9.12 13.25
CA ASP A 25 32.84 8.93 12.01
C ASP A 25 32.58 10.35 11.50
N ASP A 26 33.55 10.88 10.75
CA ASP A 26 33.37 12.02 9.89
C ASP A 26 32.42 11.68 8.72
N ASP A 27 31.38 10.90 8.99
CA ASP A 27 30.23 10.81 8.13
C ASP A 27 29.32 12.03 8.37
N ASN A 28 29.81 13.17 7.93
CA ASN A 28 28.96 14.31 7.59
C ASN A 28 28.05 14.00 6.39
N ASP A 29 27.79 12.75 6.12
CA ASP A 29 26.61 12.33 5.38
C ASP A 29 25.39 12.52 6.29
N MET A 30 25.00 13.77 6.44
CA MET A 30 23.61 14.07 6.80
C MET A 30 22.79 13.20 5.86
N PRO A 31 21.98 12.27 6.37
CA PRO A 31 21.11 11.51 5.50
C PRO A 31 20.34 12.53 4.68
N ILE A 32 20.56 12.49 3.37
CA ILE A 32 19.79 13.32 2.44
C ILE A 32 18.36 12.97 2.82
N ALA A 33 17.65 13.95 3.39
CA ALA A 33 16.23 13.78 3.67
C ALA A 33 15.56 13.55 2.33
N MET A 34 15.42 12.28 1.95
CA MET A 34 14.68 11.91 0.76
C MET A 34 13.24 12.33 1.01
N THR A 35 12.84 13.42 0.40
CA THR A 35 11.44 13.80 0.34
C THR A 35 10.80 12.90 -0.69
N TYR A 36 9.95 11.98 -0.23
CA TYR A 36 9.12 11.16 -1.10
C TYR A 36 7.82 11.91 -1.34
N GLU A 37 7.50 12.15 -2.59
CA GLU A 37 6.14 12.52 -2.97
C GLU A 37 5.32 11.24 -3.12
N GLN A 38 4.18 11.19 -2.46
CA GLN A 38 3.26 10.08 -2.58
C GLN A 38 2.18 10.46 -3.59
N GLU A 39 2.24 9.86 -4.79
CA GLU A 39 1.30 10.19 -5.87
C GLU A 39 0.04 9.33 -5.84
N ASP A 40 0.18 8.02 -5.56
CA ASP A 40 -0.95 7.09 -5.50
C ASP A 40 -0.66 5.94 -4.53
N GLN A 41 -1.70 5.45 -3.87
CA GLN A 41 -1.64 4.18 -3.16
C GLN A 41 -1.84 3.06 -4.16
N MET A 42 -0.84 2.20 -4.28
CA MET A 42 -0.82 1.13 -5.27
C MET A 42 -1.32 -0.21 -4.72
N ALA A 43 -2.07 -0.21 -3.62
CA ALA A 43 -2.62 -1.44 -3.08
C ALA A 43 -3.60 -2.07 -4.07
N ARG A 44 -4.57 -1.30 -4.54
CA ARG A 44 -5.50 -1.70 -5.58
C ARG A 44 -5.47 -0.67 -6.71
N PRO A 45 -5.19 -1.10 -7.96
CA PRO A 45 -5.20 -0.21 -9.11
C PRO A 45 -6.51 0.55 -9.23
N ALA A 46 -6.45 1.74 -9.74
CA ALA A 46 -7.57 2.64 -10.02
C ALA A 46 -8.37 3.15 -8.80
N ILE A 47 -8.20 2.67 -7.58
CA ILE A 47 -8.99 3.14 -6.42
C ILE A 47 -8.79 4.64 -6.20
N ASN A 48 -7.55 5.10 -6.01
CA ASN A 48 -7.29 6.52 -5.85
C ASN A 48 -7.69 7.31 -7.12
N THR A 49 -7.42 6.76 -8.30
CA THR A 49 -7.68 7.43 -9.58
C THR A 49 -9.17 7.64 -9.84
N VAL A 50 -10.02 6.66 -9.56
CA VAL A 50 -11.44 6.65 -9.92
C VAL A 50 -12.33 7.17 -8.80
N PHE A 51 -12.05 6.78 -7.55
CA PHE A 51 -12.94 7.05 -6.42
C PHE A 51 -12.59 8.32 -5.64
N VAL A 52 -11.32 8.74 -5.67
CA VAL A 52 -10.88 9.93 -4.95
C VAL A 52 -10.92 11.15 -5.85
N SER A 53 -11.53 12.25 -5.39
CA SER A 53 -11.54 13.51 -6.12
C SER A 53 -10.12 14.09 -6.24
N THR A 54 -9.85 14.81 -7.33
CA THR A 54 -8.51 15.37 -7.60
C THR A 54 -7.95 16.19 -6.44
N GLY A 55 -8.81 16.94 -5.73
CA GLY A 55 -8.38 17.77 -4.59
C GLY A 55 -8.16 17.01 -3.28
N GLU A 56 -8.44 15.71 -3.23
CA GLU A 56 -8.35 14.89 -2.01
C GLU A 56 -7.35 13.72 -2.13
N LYS A 57 -6.64 13.60 -3.25
CA LYS A 57 -5.72 12.47 -3.48
C LYS A 57 -4.60 12.42 -2.45
N ASP A 58 -3.96 13.54 -2.17
CA ASP A 58 -2.91 13.61 -1.15
C ASP A 58 -3.45 13.30 0.25
N LEU A 59 -4.67 13.78 0.55
CA LEU A 59 -5.33 13.46 1.81
C LEU A 59 -5.60 11.95 1.93
N PHE A 60 -6.10 11.33 0.87
CA PHE A 60 -6.34 9.88 0.85
C PHE A 60 -5.03 9.11 1.05
N ASN A 61 -3.98 9.46 0.31
CA ASN A 61 -2.69 8.81 0.36
C ASN A 61 -2.00 8.93 1.73
N THR A 62 -2.24 10.00 2.45
CA THR A 62 -1.68 10.24 3.79
C THR A 62 -2.60 9.79 4.93
N THR A 63 -3.84 9.39 4.63
CA THR A 63 -4.78 8.87 5.62
C THR A 63 -4.41 7.43 5.98
N THR A 64 -4.28 7.15 7.27
CA THR A 64 -3.94 5.79 7.73
C THR A 64 -5.04 4.80 7.36
N PRO A 65 -4.72 3.52 7.12
CA PRO A 65 -5.72 2.50 6.76
C PRO A 65 -6.92 2.44 7.71
N ALA A 66 -6.69 2.59 9.02
CA ALA A 66 -7.76 2.60 10.00
C ALA A 66 -8.73 3.79 9.87
N GLN A 67 -8.30 4.88 9.24
CA GLN A 67 -9.09 6.09 9.06
C GLN A 67 -9.64 6.25 7.63
N GLN A 68 -9.12 5.51 6.66
CA GLN A 68 -9.59 5.59 5.26
C GLN A 68 -11.08 5.23 5.13
N GLY A 69 -11.51 4.12 5.71
CA GLY A 69 -12.93 3.72 5.71
C GLY A 69 -13.85 4.80 6.27
N PRO A 70 -13.67 5.27 7.51
CA PRO A 70 -14.47 6.36 8.08
C PRO A 70 -14.47 7.65 7.26
N ALA A 71 -13.35 8.03 6.66
CA ALA A 71 -13.21 9.28 5.93
C ALA A 71 -13.76 9.24 4.49
N PHE A 72 -13.68 8.09 3.82
CA PHE A 72 -13.89 8.01 2.38
C PHE A 72 -15.03 7.07 1.93
N ALA A 73 -15.50 6.12 2.75
CA ALA A 73 -16.51 5.13 2.30
C ALA A 73 -17.79 5.78 1.74
N THR A 74 -18.28 6.85 2.36
CA THR A 74 -19.46 7.57 1.85
C THR A 74 -19.19 8.24 0.51
N LYS A 75 -18.02 8.88 0.36
CA LYS A 75 -17.61 9.51 -0.91
C LYS A 75 -17.48 8.48 -2.03
N PHE A 76 -16.91 7.31 -1.70
CA PHE A 76 -16.79 6.19 -2.63
C PHE A 76 -18.15 5.66 -3.05
N LYS A 77 -19.10 5.55 -2.11
CA LYS A 77 -20.48 5.17 -2.42
C LYS A 77 -21.14 6.16 -3.37
N ASP A 78 -21.03 7.44 -3.09
CA ASP A 78 -21.59 8.47 -3.95
C ASP A 78 -20.97 8.42 -5.35
N ARG A 79 -19.65 8.17 -5.41
CA ARG A 79 -18.94 8.01 -6.69
C ARG A 79 -19.37 6.75 -7.44
N LEU A 80 -19.53 5.61 -6.76
CA LEU A 80 -20.02 4.36 -7.34
C LEU A 80 -21.41 4.57 -7.96
N LEU A 81 -22.34 5.17 -7.23
CA LEU A 81 -23.71 5.42 -7.70
C LEU A 81 -23.77 6.49 -8.82
N ALA A 82 -22.80 7.40 -8.87
CA ALA A 82 -22.67 8.32 -9.99
C ALA A 82 -22.14 7.62 -11.26
N LEU A 83 -21.22 6.65 -11.10
CA LEU A 83 -20.67 5.87 -12.22
C LEU A 83 -21.66 4.80 -12.72
N ASN A 84 -22.38 4.19 -11.80
CA ASN A 84 -23.39 3.15 -12.07
C ASN A 84 -24.68 3.41 -11.29
N PRO A 85 -25.58 4.28 -11.80
CA PRO A 85 -26.84 4.60 -11.12
C PRO A 85 -27.77 3.41 -10.92
N GLY A 86 -27.58 2.34 -11.70
CA GLY A 86 -28.34 1.09 -11.59
C GLY A 86 -27.74 0.07 -10.62
N TYR A 87 -26.69 0.42 -9.89
CA TYR A 87 -26.02 -0.50 -8.97
C TYR A 87 -26.98 -0.97 -7.86
N THR A 88 -27.16 -2.27 -7.72
CA THR A 88 -27.89 -2.90 -6.62
C THR A 88 -26.95 -3.74 -5.75
N THR A 89 -26.46 -4.83 -6.32
CA THR A 89 -25.40 -5.67 -5.74
C THR A 89 -24.42 -6.05 -6.86
N ASN A 90 -23.23 -6.46 -6.47
CA ASN A 90 -22.23 -7.01 -7.39
C ASN A 90 -22.23 -8.55 -7.38
N LEU A 91 -21.33 -9.14 -8.16
CA LEU A 91 -21.15 -10.61 -8.26
C LEU A 91 -20.90 -11.28 -6.90
N LEU A 92 -20.38 -10.56 -5.91
CA LEU A 92 -20.16 -11.05 -4.54
C LEU A 92 -21.37 -10.83 -3.62
N GLY A 93 -22.49 -10.34 -4.15
CA GLY A 93 -23.70 -10.03 -3.37
C GLY A 93 -23.56 -8.80 -2.48
N LEU A 94 -22.52 -7.99 -2.65
CA LEU A 94 -22.29 -6.80 -1.84
C LEU A 94 -23.10 -5.62 -2.38
N ASP A 95 -23.87 -4.96 -1.49
CA ASP A 95 -24.54 -3.69 -1.82
C ASP A 95 -23.51 -2.53 -1.91
N ALA A 96 -23.96 -1.37 -2.39
CA ALA A 96 -23.09 -0.21 -2.58
C ALA A 96 -22.38 0.22 -1.29
N THR A 97 -23.03 0.15 -0.15
CA THR A 97 -22.47 0.56 1.14
C THR A 97 -21.36 -0.40 1.59
N THR A 98 -21.66 -1.69 1.55
CA THR A 98 -20.72 -2.73 1.95
C THR A 98 -19.52 -2.77 1.00
N PHE A 99 -19.77 -2.74 -0.31
CA PHE A 99 -18.71 -2.77 -1.31
C PHE A 99 -17.76 -1.57 -1.18
N THR A 100 -18.30 -0.36 -1.09
CA THR A 100 -17.45 0.84 -0.99
C THR A 100 -16.73 0.97 0.35
N SER A 101 -17.25 0.39 1.43
CA SER A 101 -16.51 0.31 2.70
C SER A 101 -15.27 -0.60 2.58
N VAL A 102 -15.36 -1.66 1.78
CA VAL A 102 -14.20 -2.53 1.48
C VAL A 102 -13.20 -1.79 0.60
N LEU A 103 -13.67 -1.08 -0.44
CA LEU A 103 -12.79 -0.32 -1.34
C LEU A 103 -12.08 0.84 -0.65
N ALA A 104 -12.76 1.52 0.28
CA ALA A 104 -12.22 2.72 0.93
C ALA A 104 -10.99 2.44 1.79
N THR A 105 -10.82 1.22 2.29
CA THR A 105 -9.59 0.79 2.94
C THR A 105 -8.67 0.20 1.88
N ASP A 106 -7.91 1.04 1.19
CA ASP A 106 -7.04 0.64 0.09
C ASP A 106 -5.73 0.02 0.60
N VAL A 107 -5.82 -1.23 1.04
CA VAL A 107 -4.69 -2.02 1.56
C VAL A 107 -4.71 -3.43 1.00
N LEU A 108 -3.55 -4.07 0.96
CA LEU A 108 -3.40 -5.48 0.64
C LEU A 108 -3.05 -6.27 1.89
N THR A 109 -3.62 -7.47 1.99
CA THR A 109 -3.22 -8.44 3.01
C THR A 109 -1.91 -9.09 2.60
N ALA A 110 -0.94 -9.11 3.51
CA ALA A 110 0.32 -9.81 3.34
C ALA A 110 0.32 -11.14 4.10
N SER A 111 0.97 -12.15 3.56
CA SER A 111 1.21 -13.42 4.23
C SER A 111 2.72 -13.69 4.32
N LEU A 112 3.16 -14.20 5.48
CA LEU A 112 4.55 -14.62 5.69
C LEU A 112 4.77 -16.09 5.29
N THR A 113 3.71 -16.84 5.00
CA THR A 113 3.79 -18.30 4.86
C THR A 113 3.23 -18.83 3.54
N ALA A 114 2.50 -18.04 2.78
CA ALA A 114 1.89 -18.46 1.53
C ALA A 114 1.72 -17.28 0.57
N PRO A 115 1.66 -17.53 -0.75
CA PRO A 115 1.24 -16.53 -1.72
C PRO A 115 -0.15 -15.99 -1.38
N THR A 116 -0.37 -14.71 -1.62
CA THR A 116 -1.69 -14.06 -1.53
C THR A 116 -2.21 -13.75 -2.92
N THR A 117 -3.53 -13.65 -3.04
CA THR A 117 -4.21 -13.30 -4.28
C THR A 117 -5.31 -12.27 -3.99
N PHE A 118 -5.80 -11.63 -5.02
CA PHE A 118 -6.90 -10.66 -4.92
C PHE A 118 -8.20 -11.31 -4.42
N TYR A 119 -8.45 -12.54 -4.86
CA TYR A 119 -9.61 -13.34 -4.44
C TYR A 119 -9.22 -14.81 -4.37
N ASP A 120 -9.52 -15.48 -3.27
CA ASP A 120 -9.17 -16.88 -3.04
C ASP A 120 -10.35 -17.85 -3.17
N GLY A 121 -11.48 -17.36 -3.69
CA GLY A 121 -12.74 -18.12 -3.80
C GLY A 121 -13.69 -17.91 -2.63
N THR A 122 -13.24 -17.26 -1.56
CA THR A 122 -14.03 -16.99 -0.34
C THR A 122 -13.82 -15.56 0.14
N ASN A 123 -12.57 -15.12 0.24
CA ASN A 123 -12.20 -13.82 0.78
C ASN A 123 -11.83 -12.86 -0.35
N VAL A 124 -12.41 -11.67 -0.29
CA VAL A 124 -12.13 -10.58 -1.22
C VAL A 124 -10.96 -9.77 -0.71
N LEU A 125 -10.09 -9.34 -1.63
CA LEU A 125 -8.99 -8.41 -1.34
C LEU A 125 -8.01 -8.94 -0.29
N THR A 126 -7.71 -10.26 -0.36
CA THR A 126 -6.73 -10.90 0.53
C THR A 126 -5.29 -10.53 0.20
N GLY A 127 -5.06 -9.97 -0.98
CA GLY A 127 -3.77 -9.60 -1.53
C GLY A 127 -3.84 -9.63 -3.05
N ARG A 128 -2.70 -9.68 -3.72
CA ARG A 128 -2.64 -9.94 -5.17
C ARG A 128 -1.31 -10.56 -5.55
N LYS A 129 -1.31 -11.32 -6.62
CA LYS A 129 -0.12 -11.76 -7.33
C LYS A 129 0.21 -10.77 -8.46
N LEU A 130 1.41 -10.87 -9.01
CA LEU A 130 1.82 -10.02 -10.14
C LEU A 130 0.98 -10.25 -11.40
N ASP A 131 0.43 -11.46 -11.56
CA ASP A 131 -0.35 -11.91 -12.72
C ASP A 131 -1.87 -11.82 -12.50
N ASP A 132 -2.34 -11.29 -11.35
CA ASP A 132 -3.77 -11.09 -11.13
C ASP A 132 -4.29 -9.97 -12.05
N ASP A 133 -5.35 -10.26 -12.79
CA ASP A 133 -6.10 -9.27 -13.58
C ASP A 133 -7.04 -8.48 -12.67
N VAL A 134 -6.47 -7.51 -11.96
CA VAL A 134 -7.18 -6.75 -10.92
C VAL A 134 -8.17 -5.77 -11.54
N ILE A 135 -7.82 -5.14 -12.65
CA ILE A 135 -8.69 -4.11 -13.28
C ILE A 135 -9.97 -4.76 -13.82
N THR A 136 -9.87 -5.85 -14.55
CA THR A 136 -11.07 -6.56 -15.03
C THR A 136 -11.95 -7.03 -13.87
N VAL A 137 -11.37 -7.57 -12.80
CA VAL A 137 -12.15 -7.95 -11.61
C VAL A 137 -12.83 -6.74 -10.96
N GLU A 138 -12.16 -5.61 -10.83
CA GLU A 138 -12.77 -4.39 -10.30
C GLU A 138 -13.89 -3.87 -11.21
N LEU A 139 -13.72 -3.88 -12.52
CA LEU A 139 -14.75 -3.48 -13.48
C LEU A 139 -15.99 -4.39 -13.40
N ILE A 140 -15.80 -5.70 -13.27
CA ILE A 140 -16.90 -6.64 -13.05
C ILE A 140 -17.66 -6.32 -11.77
N LEU A 141 -16.97 -6.05 -10.68
CA LEU A 141 -17.59 -5.71 -9.41
C LEU A 141 -18.31 -4.36 -9.42
N LEU A 142 -17.84 -3.41 -10.23
CA LEU A 142 -18.44 -2.09 -10.37
C LEU A 142 -19.66 -2.07 -11.31
N PHE A 143 -19.58 -2.80 -12.42
CA PHE A 143 -20.52 -2.66 -13.54
C PHE A 143 -21.27 -3.95 -13.90
N GLY A 144 -20.74 -5.12 -13.53
CA GLY A 144 -21.30 -6.41 -13.95
C GLY A 144 -22.62 -6.79 -13.30
N GLY A 145 -22.96 -6.16 -12.17
CA GLY A 145 -24.17 -6.53 -11.43
C GLY A 145 -24.06 -7.89 -10.71
N PRO A 146 -25.17 -8.50 -10.28
CA PRO A 146 -25.14 -9.73 -9.49
C PRO A 146 -24.70 -10.98 -10.28
N ASP A 147 -24.73 -10.92 -11.60
CA ASP A 147 -24.39 -12.03 -12.51
C ASP A 147 -23.20 -11.75 -13.43
N ALA A 148 -22.54 -10.62 -13.24
CA ALA A 148 -21.46 -10.11 -14.09
C ALA A 148 -21.87 -9.78 -15.54
N MET A 149 -23.16 -9.67 -15.83
CA MET A 149 -23.71 -9.53 -17.19
C MET A 149 -24.40 -8.18 -17.44
N SER A 150 -24.57 -7.32 -16.43
CA SER A 150 -25.42 -6.12 -16.54
C SER A 150 -24.88 -5.06 -17.52
N ASN A 151 -23.57 -4.88 -17.62
CA ASN A 151 -22.93 -3.91 -18.51
C ASN A 151 -21.70 -4.52 -19.20
N PRO A 152 -21.86 -5.46 -20.10
CA PRO A 152 -20.74 -6.25 -20.63
C PRO A 152 -19.66 -5.43 -21.38
N GLY A 153 -20.00 -4.25 -21.83
CA GLY A 153 -19.02 -3.33 -22.44
C GLY A 153 -18.17 -2.53 -21.45
N LEU A 154 -18.38 -2.71 -20.13
CA LEU A 154 -17.67 -2.00 -19.05
C LEU A 154 -17.03 -2.96 -18.06
N THR A 155 -16.97 -4.24 -18.34
CA THR A 155 -16.51 -5.27 -17.41
C THR A 155 -15.16 -5.88 -17.77
N ASP A 156 -14.44 -5.28 -18.70
CA ASP A 156 -13.19 -5.78 -19.23
C ASP A 156 -12.33 -4.61 -19.67
N ASP A 157 -11.04 -4.59 -19.31
CA ASP A 157 -10.08 -3.59 -19.76
C ASP A 157 -9.32 -4.02 -21.04
N HIS A 158 -9.62 -5.22 -21.55
CA HIS A 158 -9.01 -5.83 -22.74
C HIS A 158 -7.49 -6.03 -22.64
N VAL A 159 -6.98 -6.24 -21.43
CA VAL A 159 -5.59 -6.55 -21.13
C VAL A 159 -5.50 -7.93 -20.45
N ASP A 160 -5.54 -8.98 -21.23
CA ASP A 160 -5.64 -10.36 -20.73
C ASP A 160 -4.31 -10.94 -20.18
N ALA A 161 -3.18 -10.28 -20.44
CA ALA A 161 -1.88 -10.81 -20.06
C ALA A 161 -0.83 -9.71 -19.91
N ASN A 162 0.16 -9.99 -19.06
CA ASN A 162 1.33 -9.12 -18.94
C ASN A 162 2.16 -9.12 -20.22
N ASP A 163 2.57 -7.97 -20.70
CA ASP A 163 3.30 -7.78 -21.96
C ASP A 163 4.80 -8.11 -21.88
N LYS A 164 5.33 -8.21 -20.66
CA LYS A 164 6.72 -8.57 -20.39
C LYS A 164 6.84 -9.61 -19.28
N PRO A 165 7.79 -10.55 -19.37
CA PRO A 165 7.99 -11.53 -18.30
C PRO A 165 8.41 -10.84 -17.00
N PHE A 166 7.88 -11.34 -15.89
CA PHE A 166 8.29 -10.92 -14.55
C PHE A 166 9.72 -11.36 -14.24
N LEU A 167 10.40 -10.62 -13.38
CA LEU A 167 11.74 -10.95 -12.92
C LEU A 167 11.68 -12.03 -11.83
N ASN A 168 12.72 -12.88 -11.78
CA ASN A 168 12.85 -13.91 -10.74
C ASN A 168 13.42 -13.36 -9.40
N SER A 169 13.81 -12.09 -9.38
CA SER A 169 14.37 -11.41 -8.22
C SER A 169 13.75 -10.04 -8.04
N PHE A 170 13.84 -9.49 -6.82
CA PHE A 170 13.35 -8.13 -6.54
C PHE A 170 13.93 -7.13 -7.58
N PRO A 171 13.10 -6.22 -8.12
CA PRO A 171 11.73 -5.86 -7.73
C PRO A 171 10.61 -6.73 -8.33
N TYR A 172 10.91 -7.83 -8.99
CA TYR A 172 10.00 -8.78 -9.63
C TYR A 172 9.21 -8.23 -10.82
N LEU A 173 8.92 -6.94 -10.86
CA LEU A 173 8.25 -6.29 -11.98
C LEU A 173 9.22 -6.13 -13.16
N ALA A 174 8.71 -6.23 -14.38
CA ALA A 174 9.45 -5.88 -15.59
C ALA A 174 9.80 -4.38 -15.57
N ALA A 175 10.88 -4.01 -16.27
CA ALA A 175 11.19 -2.60 -16.46
C ALA A 175 10.06 -1.89 -17.22
N ALA A 176 9.77 -0.66 -16.83
CA ALA A 176 8.81 0.18 -17.54
C ALA A 176 9.22 0.40 -19.01
N HIS A 177 8.22 0.67 -19.86
CA HIS A 177 8.43 0.96 -21.27
C HIS A 177 9.11 2.31 -21.50
#